data_424061739dfcc85ce4fd00f98f983d50
#
_entry.id   424061739dfcc85ce4fd00f98f983d50
#
_cell.length_a   1.000
_cell.length_b   1.000
_cell.length_c   1.000
_cell.angle_alpha   90.00
_cell.angle_beta   90.00
_cell.angle_gamma   90.00
#
_symmetry.space_group_name_H-M   'P 1'
#
loop_
_entity.id
_entity.type
_entity.pdbx_description
1 polymer ?
#
loop_
_entity_poly.entity_id
_entity_poly.type
_entity_poly.pdbx_seq_one_letter_code
_entity_poly.pdbx_strand_id
1 'polypeptide(L)'
;MSKSFWAKGFSILLTIFVLAGCGSPVETGAKGVTEVKVSFWGTPEEIGIITEALAPWQTAHPEIKIVFEHTPYTGYISKVLTRIAGGAAPDIIATEVDYFVTFATKGVLEDLNPYVISDPAGFDKADFFPQIVDRFTYQGKFLAAPRDIAPFACVFYNKKVFDQANLPYPTDDWNWSDMLRLARELTKKDASGRVEQYGFYTWAWQNFLYGNGGGLVDNVQNPTKTMMDDDRSIMGLQFYSDLSNLYESMPTPTAFTNFGMGADRMFANGRIAMFLSGIWETPQFRNYDFEWDVVMFPKNDKGVRAFGTGGTGYAILKSSKHKKAAWEVIKALTGPEGQREFARRGLAQPARMSVAKSDAFADDKSVPRNKKMLNEAVQYAVFSPFHPKWREIEEKYIRPQLDLVFNGKKSAAEVAKELAPEVNAQLKRDE
;
A
#
# COMPACT_ATOMS: atom_id res chain seq x y z
N MET A 1 79.50 -3.25 -23.02
CA MET A 1 80.19 -3.85 -24.22
C MET A 1 79.05 -4.35 -25.14
N SER A 2 79.11 -3.82 -26.32
CA SER A 2 78.81 -4.27 -27.67
C SER A 2 77.28 -4.36 -28.02
N LYS A 3 76.70 -3.39 -28.76
CA LYS A 3 76.66 -3.07 -30.21
C LYS A 3 76.22 -4.29 -31.05
N SER A 4 75.12 -4.20 -31.77
CA SER A 4 74.91 -3.70 -33.17
C SER A 4 73.48 -4.05 -33.64
N PHE A 5 72.68 -3.20 -34.19
CA PHE A 5 72.56 -2.62 -35.53
C PHE A 5 71.98 -3.56 -36.62
N TRP A 6 71.02 -2.97 -37.38
CA TRP A 6 70.51 -3.23 -38.73
C TRP A 6 69.23 -4.06 -38.79
N ALA A 7 68.22 -3.81 -39.65
CA ALA A 7 67.85 -2.71 -40.60
C ALA A 7 66.43 -2.96 -41.10
N LYS A 8 65.76 -1.87 -41.36
CA LYS A 8 64.70 -1.57 -42.35
C LYS A 8 63.99 -2.70 -43.09
N GLY A 9 62.64 -2.73 -42.97
CA GLY A 9 61.72 -3.28 -43.94
C GLY A 9 60.39 -2.52 -43.89
N PHE A 10 60.16 -1.61 -44.85
CA PHE A 10 58.92 -0.89 -45.05
C PHE A 10 57.95 -1.82 -45.77
N SER A 11 56.85 -2.23 -45.10
CA SER A 11 55.72 -2.87 -45.74
C SER A 11 54.46 -2.03 -45.49
N ILE A 12 53.98 -1.41 -46.51
CA ILE A 12 52.71 -0.71 -46.55
C ILE A 12 51.62 -1.73 -46.51
N LEU A 13 50.90 -1.83 -45.39
CA LEU A 13 49.69 -2.61 -45.27
C LEU A 13 48.49 -1.70 -45.45
N LEU A 14 47.81 -1.90 -46.56
CA LEU A 14 46.58 -1.23 -46.94
C LEU A 14 45.46 -1.72 -45.95
N THR A 15 45.07 -0.85 -44.99
CA THR A 15 44.01 -1.17 -44.04
C THR A 15 42.66 -0.83 -44.72
N ILE A 16 41.95 -1.88 -45.09
CA ILE A 16 40.55 -1.77 -45.56
C ILE A 16 39.68 -1.48 -44.31
N PHE A 17 39.15 -0.28 -44.23
CA PHE A 17 38.12 0.08 -43.25
C PHE A 17 36.81 -0.59 -43.65
N VAL A 18 36.44 -1.70 -43.00
CA VAL A 18 35.09 -2.22 -43.05
C VAL A 18 34.25 -1.40 -42.08
N LEU A 19 33.41 -0.52 -42.66
CA LEU A 19 32.34 0.13 -41.93
C LEU A 19 31.35 -0.96 -41.46
N ALA A 20 31.55 -1.46 -40.23
CA ALA A 20 30.51 -2.22 -39.53
C ALA A 20 29.42 -1.21 -39.13
N GLY A 21 28.36 -1.17 -39.90
CA GLY A 21 27.14 -0.47 -39.54
C GLY A 21 26.62 -1.01 -38.20
N CYS A 22 26.52 -0.15 -37.18
CA CYS A 22 25.76 -0.41 -35.98
C CYS A 22 24.29 -0.59 -36.39
N GLY A 23 23.91 -1.83 -36.71
CA GLY A 23 22.54 -2.23 -36.76
C GLY A 23 22.00 -2.20 -35.32
N SER A 24 21.11 -1.28 -35.01
CA SER A 24 20.28 -1.34 -33.81
C SER A 24 19.60 -2.71 -33.78
N PRO A 25 19.46 -3.35 -32.60
CA PRO A 25 18.73 -4.60 -32.53
C PRO A 25 17.31 -4.36 -33.04
N VAL A 26 16.97 -4.99 -34.15
CA VAL A 26 15.59 -5.06 -34.67
C VAL A 26 14.81 -5.84 -33.63
N GLU A 27 13.90 -5.17 -32.94
CA GLU A 27 12.87 -5.81 -32.14
C GLU A 27 12.05 -6.68 -33.09
N THR A 28 12.28 -7.99 -33.05
CA THR A 28 11.47 -8.99 -33.75
C THR A 28 10.19 -9.26 -32.94
N GLY A 29 9.37 -8.23 -32.73
CA GLY A 29 7.96 -8.39 -32.38
C GLY A 29 7.20 -8.88 -33.60
N ALA A 30 6.33 -9.87 -33.44
CA ALA A 30 5.40 -10.27 -34.49
C ALA A 30 4.69 -9.00 -35.02
N LYS A 31 4.68 -8.77 -36.33
CA LYS A 31 4.07 -7.59 -36.93
C LYS A 31 2.62 -7.50 -36.48
N GLY A 32 2.28 -6.48 -35.65
CA GLY A 32 0.93 -6.16 -35.24
C GLY A 32 0.64 -6.28 -33.73
N VAL A 33 1.57 -6.81 -32.88
CA VAL A 33 1.34 -6.90 -31.42
C VAL A 33 2.00 -5.73 -30.72
N THR A 34 1.21 -4.99 -29.92
CA THR A 34 1.70 -3.89 -29.07
C THR A 34 2.06 -4.42 -27.68
N GLU A 35 3.30 -4.31 -27.26
CA GLU A 35 3.69 -4.60 -25.88
C GLU A 35 3.38 -3.42 -24.97
N VAL A 36 2.67 -3.69 -23.85
CA VAL A 36 2.37 -2.73 -22.79
C VAL A 36 3.03 -3.19 -21.50
N LYS A 37 3.98 -2.42 -21.00
CA LYS A 37 4.73 -2.70 -19.77
C LYS A 37 3.98 -2.14 -18.57
N VAL A 38 3.63 -3.02 -17.63
CA VAL A 38 2.92 -2.70 -16.39
C VAL A 38 3.85 -2.94 -15.21
N SER A 39 4.28 -1.87 -14.57
CA SER A 39 5.11 -1.95 -13.36
C SER A 39 4.26 -1.90 -12.10
N PHE A 40 4.49 -2.85 -11.19
CA PHE A 40 3.73 -2.97 -9.94
C PHE A 40 4.54 -3.69 -8.86
N TRP A 41 4.01 -3.67 -7.63
CA TRP A 41 4.54 -4.44 -6.49
C TRP A 41 3.54 -5.51 -6.07
N GLY A 42 4.00 -6.44 -5.23
CA GLY A 42 3.15 -7.46 -4.60
C GLY A 42 3.94 -8.67 -4.13
N THR A 43 3.26 -9.53 -3.37
CA THR A 43 3.75 -10.88 -3.06
C THR A 43 3.60 -11.79 -4.29
N PRO A 44 4.23 -12.97 -4.31
CA PRO A 44 3.99 -13.95 -5.37
C PRO A 44 2.50 -14.29 -5.57
N GLU A 45 1.73 -14.36 -4.48
CA GLU A 45 0.29 -14.61 -4.50
C GLU A 45 -0.46 -13.47 -5.21
N GLU A 46 -0.16 -12.22 -4.87
CA GLU A 46 -0.77 -11.04 -5.49
C GLU A 46 -0.45 -10.97 -6.99
N ILE A 47 0.80 -11.27 -7.37
CA ILE A 47 1.22 -11.33 -8.78
C ILE A 47 0.40 -12.39 -9.53
N GLY A 48 0.28 -13.59 -8.93
CA GLY A 48 -0.54 -14.67 -9.49
C GLY A 48 -1.98 -14.24 -9.69
N ILE A 49 -2.60 -13.61 -8.71
CA ILE A 49 -3.97 -13.11 -8.78
C ILE A 49 -4.15 -12.09 -9.92
N ILE A 50 -3.24 -11.12 -10.03
CA ILE A 50 -3.33 -10.08 -11.07
C ILE A 50 -3.16 -10.68 -12.46
N THR A 51 -2.18 -11.56 -12.66
CA THR A 51 -1.91 -12.17 -13.97
C THR A 51 -3.03 -13.10 -14.41
N GLU A 52 -3.55 -13.93 -13.51
CA GLU A 52 -4.65 -14.85 -13.80
C GLU A 52 -5.98 -14.12 -14.03
N ALA A 53 -6.26 -13.04 -13.30
CA ALA A 53 -7.45 -12.23 -13.51
C ALA A 53 -7.49 -11.60 -14.91
N LEU A 54 -6.34 -11.28 -15.48
CA LEU A 54 -6.22 -10.68 -16.81
C LEU A 54 -6.11 -11.71 -17.95
N ALA A 55 -5.90 -12.99 -17.67
CA ALA A 55 -5.71 -14.01 -18.70
C ALA A 55 -6.87 -14.11 -19.70
N PRO A 56 -8.16 -14.06 -19.29
CA PRO A 56 -9.29 -14.05 -20.24
C PRO A 56 -9.28 -12.81 -21.15
N TRP A 57 -8.98 -11.63 -20.57
CA TRP A 57 -8.88 -10.40 -21.33
C TRP A 57 -7.72 -10.44 -22.33
N GLN A 58 -6.55 -10.93 -21.92
CA GLN A 58 -5.38 -11.09 -22.78
C GLN A 58 -5.68 -12.03 -23.97
N THR A 59 -6.47 -13.09 -23.75
CA THR A 59 -6.88 -14.02 -24.79
C THR A 59 -7.82 -13.35 -25.81
N ALA A 60 -8.70 -12.46 -25.34
CA ALA A 60 -9.62 -11.70 -26.18
C ALA A 60 -8.96 -10.54 -26.94
N HIS A 61 -7.77 -10.11 -26.49
CA HIS A 61 -7.02 -8.97 -27.05
C HIS A 61 -5.59 -9.41 -27.48
N PRO A 62 -5.45 -10.29 -28.48
CA PRO A 62 -4.15 -10.82 -28.92
C PRO A 62 -3.24 -9.74 -29.54
N GLU A 63 -3.80 -8.60 -29.95
CA GLU A 63 -3.07 -7.43 -30.49
C GLU A 63 -2.31 -6.64 -29.40
N ILE A 64 -2.63 -6.87 -28.10
CA ILE A 64 -1.93 -6.24 -26.96
C ILE A 64 -1.30 -7.34 -26.13
N LYS A 65 0.01 -7.26 -25.89
CA LYS A 65 0.74 -8.15 -24.99
C LYS A 65 1.11 -7.40 -23.71
N ILE A 66 0.58 -7.85 -22.56
CA ILE A 66 0.92 -7.28 -21.27
C ILE A 66 2.26 -7.87 -20.80
N VAL A 67 3.21 -7.01 -20.46
CA VAL A 67 4.50 -7.36 -19.86
C VAL A 67 4.53 -6.85 -18.42
N PHE A 68 4.40 -7.78 -17.49
CA PHE A 68 4.44 -7.45 -16.05
C PHE A 68 5.87 -7.26 -15.56
N GLU A 69 6.14 -6.11 -14.94
CA GLU A 69 7.42 -5.75 -14.36
C GLU A 69 7.30 -5.61 -12.85
N HIS A 70 7.53 -6.71 -12.16
CA HIS A 70 7.43 -6.77 -10.71
C HIS A 70 8.66 -6.18 -10.01
N THR A 71 8.42 -5.54 -8.88
CA THR A 71 9.45 -5.12 -7.91
C THR A 71 8.88 -5.30 -6.50
N PRO A 72 9.63 -5.78 -5.52
CA PRO A 72 9.19 -5.78 -4.12
C PRO A 72 8.75 -4.38 -3.68
N TYR A 73 7.75 -4.31 -2.79
CA TYR A 73 7.21 -3.03 -2.32
C TYR A 73 8.30 -2.08 -1.84
N THR A 74 9.23 -2.60 -1.01
CA THR A 74 10.42 -1.84 -0.60
C THR A 74 11.31 -1.56 -1.81
N GLY A 75 11.48 -0.29 -2.14
CA GLY A 75 12.30 0.16 -3.28
C GLY A 75 11.54 0.30 -4.61
N TYR A 76 10.27 -0.08 -4.69
CA TYR A 76 9.47 0.06 -5.92
C TYR A 76 9.45 1.50 -6.44
N ILE A 77 9.08 2.46 -5.60
CA ILE A 77 8.97 3.87 -5.99
C ILE A 77 10.30 4.44 -6.45
N SER A 78 11.38 4.18 -5.72
CA SER A 78 12.72 4.64 -6.09
C SER A 78 13.16 4.08 -7.45
N LYS A 79 12.85 2.80 -7.72
CA LYS A 79 13.11 2.16 -9.01
C LYS A 79 12.31 2.79 -10.14
N VAL A 80 11.01 3.05 -9.93
CA VAL A 80 10.15 3.71 -10.93
C VAL A 80 10.65 5.11 -11.24
N LEU A 81 10.95 5.93 -10.23
CA LEU A 81 11.49 7.27 -10.40
C LEU A 81 12.81 7.27 -11.15
N THR A 82 13.73 6.35 -10.84
CA THR A 82 15.01 6.19 -11.54
C THR A 82 14.80 5.83 -13.00
N ARG A 83 13.85 4.94 -13.31
CA ARG A 83 13.54 4.55 -14.69
C ARG A 83 12.91 5.69 -15.49
N ILE A 84 12.03 6.48 -14.86
CA ILE A 84 11.46 7.70 -15.48
C ILE A 84 12.59 8.66 -15.83
N ALA A 85 13.50 8.95 -14.90
CA ALA A 85 14.63 9.85 -15.12
C ALA A 85 15.60 9.34 -16.17
N GLY A 86 15.80 8.02 -16.26
CA GLY A 86 16.68 7.36 -17.22
C GLY A 86 16.06 7.11 -18.61
N GLY A 87 14.82 7.51 -18.87
CA GLY A 87 14.14 7.32 -20.16
C GLY A 87 13.74 5.85 -20.46
N ALA A 88 13.79 4.96 -19.47
CA ALA A 88 13.41 3.54 -19.56
C ALA A 88 12.12 3.22 -18.77
N ALA A 89 11.20 4.18 -18.72
CA ALA A 89 9.95 4.09 -18.00
C ALA A 89 9.02 3.00 -18.58
N PRO A 90 8.19 2.33 -17.74
CA PRO A 90 7.10 1.47 -18.22
C PRO A 90 5.98 2.33 -18.85
N ASP A 91 4.98 1.67 -19.45
CA ASP A 91 3.79 2.37 -19.96
C ASP A 91 2.82 2.70 -18.83
N ILE A 92 2.61 1.75 -17.92
CA ILE A 92 1.71 1.83 -16.78
C ILE A 92 2.49 1.61 -15.48
N ILE A 93 2.17 2.39 -14.46
CA ILE A 93 2.61 2.16 -13.09
C ILE A 93 1.43 1.93 -12.17
N ALA A 94 1.57 1.00 -11.23
CA ALA A 94 0.75 1.01 -10.03
C ALA A 94 1.24 2.12 -9.11
N THR A 95 0.32 2.85 -8.50
CA THR A 95 0.67 3.88 -7.50
C THR A 95 -0.27 3.79 -6.31
N GLU A 96 0.28 3.83 -5.12
CA GLU A 96 -0.50 4.07 -3.91
C GLU A 96 -0.85 5.54 -3.77
N VAL A 97 -1.92 5.78 -3.05
CA VAL A 97 -2.40 7.13 -2.71
C VAL A 97 -1.33 8.02 -2.08
N ASP A 98 -0.41 7.43 -1.31
CA ASP A 98 0.65 8.16 -0.59
C ASP A 98 1.80 8.59 -1.52
N TYR A 99 2.06 7.85 -2.60
CA TYR A 99 3.08 8.18 -3.58
C TYR A 99 2.54 8.91 -4.80
N PHE A 100 1.22 8.85 -5.00
CA PHE A 100 0.56 9.46 -6.16
C PHE A 100 0.91 10.93 -6.31
N VAL A 101 0.86 11.70 -5.20
CA VAL A 101 1.14 13.13 -5.24
C VAL A 101 2.55 13.44 -5.73
N THR A 102 3.54 12.59 -5.43
CA THR A 102 4.92 12.74 -5.92
C THR A 102 5.01 12.64 -7.45
N PHE A 103 4.28 11.71 -8.06
CA PHE A 103 4.22 11.58 -9.52
C PHE A 103 3.38 12.70 -10.16
N ALA A 104 2.26 13.06 -9.52
CA ALA A 104 1.35 14.09 -10.02
C ALA A 104 2.03 15.46 -10.08
N THR A 105 2.74 15.87 -9.02
CA THR A 105 3.47 17.16 -8.95
C THR A 105 4.65 17.21 -9.92
N LYS A 106 5.34 16.10 -10.15
CA LYS A 106 6.38 15.98 -11.18
C LYS A 106 5.82 16.06 -12.62
N GLY A 107 4.50 16.02 -12.78
CA GLY A 107 3.84 16.14 -14.07
C GLY A 107 4.12 14.99 -15.04
N VAL A 108 4.52 13.82 -14.56
CA VAL A 108 4.90 12.65 -15.38
C VAL A 108 3.73 11.74 -15.75
N LEU A 109 2.55 11.97 -15.16
CA LEU A 109 1.35 11.17 -15.41
C LEU A 109 0.49 11.76 -16.52
N GLU A 110 -0.10 10.89 -17.34
CA GLU A 110 -1.06 11.26 -18.39
C GLU A 110 -2.42 11.61 -17.78
N ASP A 111 -3.11 12.60 -18.35
CA ASP A 111 -4.48 12.92 -17.97
C ASP A 111 -5.45 11.91 -18.59
N LEU A 112 -6.16 11.18 -17.73
CA LEU A 112 -7.12 10.15 -18.13
C LEU A 112 -8.51 10.72 -18.48
N ASN A 113 -8.81 12.00 -18.17
CA ASN A 113 -10.12 12.59 -18.48
C ASN A 113 -10.50 12.48 -19.96
N PRO A 114 -9.59 12.73 -20.94
CA PRO A 114 -9.95 12.59 -22.36
C PRO A 114 -10.37 11.17 -22.73
N TYR A 115 -9.75 10.15 -22.12
CA TYR A 115 -10.09 8.74 -22.37
C TYR A 115 -11.44 8.38 -21.77
N VAL A 116 -11.72 8.82 -20.53
CA VAL A 116 -13.01 8.64 -19.86
C VAL A 116 -14.14 9.30 -20.65
N ILE A 117 -13.93 10.54 -21.13
CA ILE A 117 -14.94 11.29 -21.90
C ILE A 117 -15.21 10.62 -23.26
N SER A 118 -14.19 10.05 -23.89
CA SER A 118 -14.33 9.42 -25.21
C SER A 118 -14.99 8.02 -25.13
N ASP A 119 -14.98 7.37 -23.96
CA ASP A 119 -15.53 6.03 -23.78
C ASP A 119 -16.29 5.90 -22.44
N PRO A 120 -17.40 6.65 -22.27
CA PRO A 120 -18.15 6.68 -21.01
C PRO A 120 -18.83 5.34 -20.68
N ALA A 121 -19.13 4.54 -21.70
CA ALA A 121 -19.72 3.19 -21.51
C ALA A 121 -18.64 2.16 -21.11
N GLY A 122 -17.40 2.31 -21.59
CA GLY A 122 -16.29 1.42 -21.25
C GLY A 122 -15.62 1.74 -19.92
N PHE A 123 -15.82 2.97 -19.41
CA PHE A 123 -15.27 3.37 -18.11
C PHE A 123 -16.22 4.31 -17.36
N ASP A 124 -17.10 3.72 -16.56
CA ASP A 124 -17.98 4.50 -15.65
C ASP A 124 -17.18 4.96 -14.42
N LYS A 125 -16.79 6.25 -14.43
CA LYS A 125 -16.07 6.88 -13.31
C LYS A 125 -16.97 7.08 -12.08
N ALA A 126 -18.29 7.20 -12.25
CA ALA A 126 -19.22 7.43 -11.15
C ALA A 126 -19.47 6.17 -10.29
N ASP A 127 -19.12 4.99 -10.80
CA ASP A 127 -19.19 3.73 -10.04
C ASP A 127 -18.09 3.58 -8.98
N PHE A 128 -17.07 4.41 -9.00
CA PHE A 128 -16.01 4.35 -7.98
C PHE A 128 -16.42 5.12 -6.71
N PHE A 129 -15.89 4.69 -5.55
CA PHE A 129 -15.99 5.49 -4.33
C PHE A 129 -15.43 6.89 -4.58
N PRO A 130 -16.21 7.97 -4.32
CA PRO A 130 -15.75 9.34 -4.62
C PRO A 130 -14.41 9.70 -3.96
N GLN A 131 -14.19 9.23 -2.72
CA GLN A 131 -13.01 9.52 -1.94
C GLN A 131 -11.71 9.08 -2.65
N ILE A 132 -11.70 7.90 -3.30
CA ILE A 132 -10.52 7.41 -3.99
C ILE A 132 -10.34 8.09 -5.36
N VAL A 133 -11.44 8.47 -6.02
CA VAL A 133 -11.39 9.25 -7.26
C VAL A 133 -10.77 10.63 -7.00
N ASP A 134 -11.23 11.31 -5.95
CA ASP A 134 -10.70 12.61 -5.53
C ASP A 134 -9.21 12.50 -5.21
N ARG A 135 -8.82 11.41 -4.54
CA ARG A 135 -7.43 11.17 -4.18
C ARG A 135 -6.51 11.00 -5.39
N PHE A 136 -7.00 10.41 -6.48
CA PHE A 136 -6.25 10.25 -7.75
C PHE A 136 -6.52 11.37 -8.76
N THR A 137 -7.10 12.49 -8.29
CA THR A 137 -7.30 13.70 -9.07
C THR A 137 -6.39 14.81 -8.54
N TYR A 138 -5.62 15.43 -9.44
CA TYR A 138 -4.73 16.54 -9.13
C TYR A 138 -4.94 17.68 -10.11
N GLN A 139 -5.24 18.89 -9.59
CA GLN A 139 -5.53 20.08 -10.40
C GLN A 139 -6.59 19.83 -11.49
N GLY A 140 -7.67 19.13 -11.14
CA GLY A 140 -8.76 18.79 -12.05
C GLY A 140 -8.46 17.67 -13.05
N LYS A 141 -7.24 17.12 -13.07
CA LYS A 141 -6.83 16.00 -13.92
C LYS A 141 -6.98 14.68 -13.18
N PHE A 142 -7.69 13.74 -13.78
CA PHE A 142 -7.77 12.37 -13.30
C PHE A 142 -6.52 11.61 -13.78
N LEU A 143 -5.59 11.30 -12.89
CA LEU A 143 -4.26 10.85 -13.26
C LEU A 143 -3.99 9.37 -12.96
N ALA A 144 -4.86 8.72 -12.20
CA ALA A 144 -4.81 7.27 -11.99
C ALA A 144 -6.21 6.68 -11.85
N ALA A 145 -6.46 5.53 -12.45
CA ALA A 145 -7.72 4.79 -12.30
C ALA A 145 -7.65 3.88 -11.07
N PRO A 146 -8.59 3.98 -10.12
CA PRO A 146 -8.53 3.23 -8.87
C PRO A 146 -8.71 1.73 -9.09
N ARG A 147 -7.85 0.89 -8.48
CA ARG A 147 -8.04 -0.56 -8.35
C ARG A 147 -8.85 -0.89 -7.09
N ASP A 148 -8.45 -0.28 -5.99
CA ASP A 148 -9.03 -0.54 -4.68
C ASP A 148 -9.05 0.72 -3.80
N ILE A 149 -9.81 0.61 -2.71
CA ILE A 149 -9.68 1.45 -1.52
C ILE A 149 -9.35 0.52 -0.37
N ALA A 150 -8.42 0.90 0.49
CA ALA A 150 -7.82 0.01 1.46
C ALA A 150 -7.87 0.56 2.90
N PRO A 151 -9.05 0.62 3.54
CA PRO A 151 -9.15 1.02 4.94
C PRO A 151 -8.31 0.12 5.85
N PHE A 152 -7.54 0.71 6.76
CA PHE A 152 -6.80 -0.03 7.79
C PHE A 152 -7.75 -0.42 8.92
N ALA A 153 -8.80 -1.13 8.55
CA ALA A 153 -9.94 -1.41 9.41
C ALA A 153 -10.05 -2.87 9.84
N CYS A 154 -9.28 -3.79 9.23
CA CYS A 154 -9.40 -5.22 9.50
C CYS A 154 -8.63 -5.62 10.75
N VAL A 155 -9.31 -5.84 11.86
CA VAL A 155 -8.75 -6.58 12.98
C VAL A 155 -9.01 -8.06 12.74
N PHE A 156 -8.01 -8.76 12.23
CA PHE A 156 -8.02 -10.22 12.11
C PHE A 156 -7.94 -10.84 13.50
N TYR A 157 -8.74 -11.88 13.79
CA TYR A 157 -8.67 -12.61 15.05
C TYR A 157 -8.56 -14.13 14.81
N ASN A 158 -7.68 -14.77 15.58
CA ASN A 158 -7.43 -16.20 15.50
C ASN A 158 -8.42 -16.93 16.39
N LYS A 159 -9.41 -17.63 15.79
CA LYS A 159 -10.51 -18.27 16.51
C LYS A 159 -10.02 -19.31 17.51
N LYS A 160 -9.02 -20.11 17.14
CA LYS A 160 -8.44 -21.14 18.04
C LYS A 160 -7.87 -20.52 19.32
N VAL A 161 -7.26 -19.35 19.22
CA VAL A 161 -6.69 -18.64 20.39
C VAL A 161 -7.80 -18.15 21.32
N PHE A 162 -8.89 -17.62 20.77
CA PHE A 162 -10.08 -17.20 21.52
C PHE A 162 -10.78 -18.39 22.20
N ASP A 163 -11.00 -19.48 21.47
CA ASP A 163 -11.64 -20.69 21.98
C ASP A 163 -10.84 -21.30 23.13
N GLN A 164 -9.52 -21.37 23.01
CA GLN A 164 -8.64 -21.86 24.09
C GLN A 164 -8.66 -20.97 25.34
N ALA A 165 -8.95 -19.68 25.18
CA ALA A 165 -9.10 -18.74 26.28
C ALA A 165 -10.53 -18.70 26.82
N ASN A 166 -11.48 -19.40 26.18
CA ASN A 166 -12.92 -19.34 26.47
C ASN A 166 -13.46 -17.91 26.45
N LEU A 167 -13.02 -17.12 25.46
CA LEU A 167 -13.44 -15.72 25.25
C LEU A 167 -14.36 -15.58 24.03
N PRO A 168 -15.38 -14.70 24.09
CA PRO A 168 -16.23 -14.42 22.95
C PRO A 168 -15.42 -13.71 21.85
N TYR A 169 -15.77 -13.99 20.59
CA TYR A 169 -15.20 -13.25 19.46
C TYR A 169 -15.62 -11.79 19.49
N PRO A 170 -14.76 -10.86 19.01
CA PRO A 170 -15.12 -9.46 18.93
C PRO A 170 -16.21 -9.21 17.86
N THR A 171 -16.99 -8.16 18.05
CA THR A 171 -18.05 -7.73 17.13
C THR A 171 -17.77 -6.31 16.61
N ASP A 172 -18.38 -5.90 15.50
CA ASP A 172 -18.14 -4.57 14.91
C ASP A 172 -18.58 -3.39 15.81
N ASP A 173 -19.33 -3.67 16.89
CA ASP A 173 -19.78 -2.64 17.84
C ASP A 173 -18.85 -2.45 19.05
N TRP A 174 -17.74 -3.14 19.12
CA TRP A 174 -16.77 -3.04 20.20
C TRP A 174 -16.03 -1.68 20.26
N ASN A 175 -15.43 -1.40 21.42
CA ASN A 175 -14.68 -0.18 21.67
C ASN A 175 -13.23 -0.46 22.12
N TRP A 176 -12.46 0.60 22.39
CA TRP A 176 -11.06 0.49 22.80
C TRP A 176 -10.88 -0.21 24.15
N SER A 177 -11.81 -0.02 25.09
CA SER A 177 -11.79 -0.73 26.37
C SER A 177 -11.98 -2.25 26.19
N ASP A 178 -12.89 -2.65 25.28
CA ASP A 178 -13.07 -4.07 24.92
C ASP A 178 -11.82 -4.63 24.24
N MET A 179 -11.25 -3.91 23.29
CA MET A 179 -10.01 -4.30 22.60
C MET A 179 -8.87 -4.50 23.61
N LEU A 180 -8.67 -3.53 24.51
CA LEU A 180 -7.61 -3.61 25.52
C LEU A 180 -7.83 -4.78 26.48
N ARG A 181 -9.07 -5.00 26.94
CA ARG A 181 -9.41 -6.13 27.79
C ARG A 181 -9.07 -7.46 27.11
N LEU A 182 -9.55 -7.66 25.87
CA LEU A 182 -9.24 -8.87 25.11
C LEU A 182 -7.74 -9.02 24.83
N ALA A 183 -7.06 -7.94 24.47
CA ALA A 183 -5.62 -7.96 24.23
C ALA A 183 -4.83 -8.42 25.48
N ARG A 184 -5.22 -7.95 26.67
CA ARG A 184 -4.60 -8.35 27.92
C ARG A 184 -4.93 -9.81 28.31
N GLU A 185 -6.19 -10.23 28.19
CA GLU A 185 -6.63 -11.58 28.50
C GLU A 185 -6.02 -12.63 27.56
N LEU A 186 -5.76 -12.27 26.31
CA LEU A 186 -5.13 -13.16 25.32
C LEU A 186 -3.60 -13.12 25.35
N THR A 187 -2.99 -12.24 26.13
CA THR A 187 -1.53 -12.21 26.31
C THR A 187 -1.10 -13.29 27.29
N LYS A 188 -0.17 -14.15 26.85
CA LYS A 188 0.36 -15.25 27.69
C LYS A 188 1.85 -15.07 27.93
N LYS A 189 2.28 -15.33 29.16
CA LYS A 189 3.69 -15.31 29.56
C LYS A 189 4.12 -16.70 30.02
N ASP A 190 5.37 -17.03 29.78
CA ASP A 190 5.99 -18.24 30.32
C ASP A 190 6.30 -18.11 31.83
N ALA A 191 6.82 -19.17 32.44
CA ALA A 191 7.17 -19.18 33.84
C ALA A 191 8.27 -18.17 34.22
N SER A 192 9.04 -17.68 33.26
CA SER A 192 10.05 -16.64 33.46
C SER A 192 9.50 -15.22 33.31
N GLY A 193 8.22 -15.08 32.98
CA GLY A 193 7.56 -13.79 32.73
C GLY A 193 7.74 -13.27 31.30
N ARG A 194 8.37 -14.02 30.40
CA ARG A 194 8.54 -13.64 28.99
C ARG A 194 7.24 -13.88 28.23
N VAL A 195 6.84 -12.92 27.39
CA VAL A 195 5.64 -13.05 26.58
C VAL A 195 5.86 -14.08 25.46
N GLU A 196 5.04 -15.13 25.44
CA GLU A 196 4.99 -16.16 24.40
C GLU A 196 3.92 -15.89 23.35
N GLN A 197 2.80 -15.27 23.78
CA GLN A 197 1.68 -14.89 22.93
C GLN A 197 1.25 -13.47 23.27
N TYR A 198 1.19 -12.60 22.28
CA TYR A 198 0.64 -11.25 22.39
C TYR A 198 -0.85 -11.26 22.02
N GLY A 199 -1.65 -10.53 22.76
CA GLY A 199 -3.08 -10.41 22.47
C GLY A 199 -3.39 -9.55 21.26
N PHE A 200 -2.51 -8.58 20.95
CA PHE A 200 -2.72 -7.65 19.84
C PHE A 200 -1.40 -7.29 19.14
N TYR A 201 -1.50 -6.94 17.86
CA TYR A 201 -0.42 -6.29 17.11
C TYR A 201 -0.97 -5.43 15.98
N THR A 202 -0.31 -4.31 15.73
CA THR A 202 -0.50 -3.50 14.53
C THR A 202 0.70 -2.60 14.27
N TRP A 203 0.87 -2.24 13.01
CA TRP A 203 1.77 -1.17 12.55
C TRP A 203 1.00 0.15 12.32
N ALA A 204 -0.33 0.12 12.29
CA ALA A 204 -1.21 1.24 11.95
C ALA A 204 -1.47 2.17 13.16
N TRP A 205 -0.40 2.75 13.69
CA TRP A 205 -0.47 3.69 14.83
C TRP A 205 -1.39 4.88 14.56
N GLN A 206 -1.50 5.30 13.29
CA GLN A 206 -2.35 6.42 12.88
C GLN A 206 -3.82 6.20 13.24
N ASN A 207 -4.27 4.94 13.28
CA ASN A 207 -5.64 4.60 13.63
C ASN A 207 -6.01 5.07 15.04
N PHE A 208 -5.08 5.03 15.97
CA PHE A 208 -5.32 5.46 17.35
C PHE A 208 -5.34 6.99 17.46
N LEU A 209 -4.56 7.67 16.65
CA LEU A 209 -4.59 9.12 16.55
C LEU A 209 -5.92 9.59 15.94
N TYR A 210 -6.32 9.06 14.79
CA TYR A 210 -7.58 9.40 14.13
C TYR A 210 -8.80 8.95 14.95
N GLY A 211 -8.76 7.71 15.45
CA GLY A 211 -9.84 7.13 16.27
C GLY A 211 -10.08 7.87 17.59
N ASN A 212 -9.11 8.63 18.07
CA ASN A 212 -9.30 9.53 19.22
C ASN A 212 -9.78 10.95 18.81
N GLY A 213 -10.06 11.18 17.52
CA GLY A 213 -10.49 12.47 16.99
C GLY A 213 -9.35 13.46 16.77
N GLY A 214 -8.11 12.99 16.78
CA GLY A 214 -6.91 13.75 16.40
C GLY A 214 -6.66 13.72 14.89
N GLY A 215 -5.52 14.26 14.46
CA GLY A 215 -5.12 14.34 13.06
C GLY A 215 -3.61 14.45 12.88
N LEU A 216 -3.12 14.08 11.71
CA LEU A 216 -1.73 14.34 11.32
C LEU A 216 -1.52 15.80 10.95
N VAL A 217 -2.49 16.37 10.26
CA VAL A 217 -2.49 17.76 9.76
C VAL A 217 -3.89 18.38 9.88
N ASP A 218 -3.96 19.69 9.77
CA ASP A 218 -5.19 20.48 9.82
C ASP A 218 -6.14 20.22 8.65
N ASN A 219 -5.60 19.99 7.46
CA ASN A 219 -6.36 19.65 6.26
C ASN A 219 -5.60 18.63 5.41
N VAL A 220 -6.23 17.48 5.19
CA VAL A 220 -5.58 16.38 4.44
C VAL A 220 -5.29 16.75 2.98
N GLN A 221 -6.16 17.52 2.33
CA GLN A 221 -6.01 17.89 0.91
C GLN A 221 -5.07 19.09 0.71
N ASN A 222 -4.97 19.96 1.70
CA ASN A 222 -4.10 21.13 1.64
C ASN A 222 -3.49 21.37 3.03
N PRO A 223 -2.51 20.55 3.44
CA PRO A 223 -1.93 20.63 4.78
C PRO A 223 -1.12 21.90 4.95
N THR A 224 -1.40 22.67 6.03
CA THR A 224 -0.67 23.91 6.37
C THR A 224 0.07 23.78 7.68
N LYS A 225 -0.38 22.92 8.57
CA LYS A 225 0.28 22.63 9.85
C LYS A 225 0.00 21.20 10.32
N THR A 226 0.90 20.67 11.13
CA THR A 226 0.63 19.41 11.82
C THR A 226 -0.38 19.61 12.96
N MET A 227 -1.12 18.55 13.26
CA MET A 227 -2.03 18.43 14.40
C MET A 227 -1.57 17.34 15.37
N MET A 228 -0.34 16.88 15.25
CA MET A 228 0.19 15.83 16.13
C MET A 228 0.38 16.32 17.57
N ASP A 229 0.46 17.62 17.78
CA ASP A 229 0.53 18.30 19.10
C ASP A 229 -0.85 18.67 19.69
N ASP A 230 -1.95 18.33 19.00
CA ASP A 230 -3.30 18.41 19.57
C ASP A 230 -3.47 17.34 20.67
N ASP A 231 -4.13 17.68 21.78
CA ASP A 231 -4.30 16.76 22.92
C ASP A 231 -4.93 15.41 22.51
N ARG A 232 -5.86 15.41 21.56
CA ARG A 232 -6.50 14.17 21.09
C ARG A 232 -5.52 13.29 20.32
N SER A 233 -4.63 13.90 19.53
CA SER A 233 -3.55 13.21 18.81
C SER A 233 -2.56 12.60 19.80
N ILE A 234 -2.12 13.40 20.79
CA ILE A 234 -1.20 12.96 21.85
C ILE A 234 -1.79 11.79 22.63
N MET A 235 -3.06 11.89 23.06
CA MET A 235 -3.73 10.81 23.79
C MET A 235 -3.85 9.51 22.97
N GLY A 236 -4.15 9.62 21.68
CA GLY A 236 -4.22 8.47 20.78
C GLY A 236 -2.86 7.79 20.59
N LEU A 237 -1.81 8.58 20.37
CA LEU A 237 -0.43 8.08 20.27
C LEU A 237 0.06 7.44 21.57
N GLN A 238 -0.27 8.05 22.72
CA GLN A 238 0.09 7.49 24.02
C GLN A 238 -0.63 6.16 24.25
N PHE A 239 -1.93 6.07 23.97
CA PHE A 239 -2.67 4.81 24.09
C PHE A 239 -2.06 3.69 23.22
N TYR A 240 -1.67 3.99 21.98
CA TYR A 240 -0.95 3.01 21.14
C TYR A 240 0.35 2.56 21.79
N SER A 241 1.15 3.49 22.30
CA SER A 241 2.38 3.17 23.02
C SER A 241 2.14 2.34 24.27
N ASP A 242 1.08 2.64 25.02
CA ASP A 242 0.73 1.96 26.26
C ASP A 242 0.33 0.48 26.05
N LEU A 243 -0.19 0.12 24.85
CA LEU A 243 -0.44 -1.29 24.52
C LEU A 243 0.82 -2.15 24.65
N SER A 244 1.99 -1.58 24.37
CA SER A 244 3.28 -2.26 24.50
C SER A 244 3.95 -1.99 25.84
N ASN A 245 4.04 -0.73 26.25
CA ASN A 245 4.92 -0.32 27.33
C ASN A 245 4.26 -0.34 28.72
N LEU A 246 2.94 -0.23 28.80
CA LEU A 246 2.19 -0.29 30.07
C LEU A 246 1.44 -1.60 30.23
N TYR A 247 0.75 -2.04 29.18
CA TYR A 247 -0.11 -3.23 29.21
C TYR A 247 0.57 -4.52 28.74
N GLU A 248 1.74 -4.39 28.10
CA GLU A 248 2.52 -5.52 27.56
C GLU A 248 1.72 -6.47 26.66
N SER A 249 0.63 -5.97 26.08
CA SER A 249 -0.31 -6.75 25.25
C SER A 249 0.07 -6.75 23.77
N MET A 250 1.03 -5.91 23.39
CA MET A 250 1.60 -5.78 22.06
C MET A 250 3.14 -5.71 22.16
N PRO A 251 3.91 -6.30 21.22
CA PRO A 251 5.37 -6.14 21.23
C PRO A 251 5.76 -4.70 20.92
N THR A 252 6.82 -4.20 21.56
CA THR A 252 7.47 -2.96 21.12
C THR A 252 8.10 -3.16 19.74
N PRO A 253 8.38 -2.10 18.95
CA PRO A 253 9.08 -2.22 17.66
C PRO A 253 10.40 -3.01 17.76
N THR A 254 11.17 -2.77 18.79
CA THR A 254 12.43 -3.50 19.04
C THR A 254 12.16 -4.99 19.35
N ALA A 255 11.19 -5.30 20.20
CA ALA A 255 10.83 -6.68 20.51
C ALA A 255 10.32 -7.40 19.25
N PHE A 256 9.48 -6.74 18.46
CA PHE A 256 8.96 -7.30 17.21
C PHE A 256 10.08 -7.67 16.23
N THR A 257 11.04 -6.76 16.01
CA THR A 257 12.20 -7.02 15.12
C THR A 257 13.00 -8.24 15.57
N ASN A 258 13.14 -8.47 16.87
CA ASN A 258 13.90 -9.59 17.43
C ASN A 258 13.24 -10.96 17.20
N PHE A 259 11.94 -11.03 16.86
CA PHE A 259 11.32 -12.30 16.50
C PHE A 259 11.83 -12.87 15.18
N GLY A 260 12.37 -12.04 14.27
CA GLY A 260 12.86 -12.48 12.95
C GLY A 260 11.76 -13.11 12.07
N MET A 261 10.50 -12.79 12.36
CA MET A 261 9.30 -13.36 11.72
C MET A 261 8.29 -12.25 11.47
N GLY A 262 7.60 -12.27 10.32
CA GLY A 262 6.54 -11.32 10.00
C GLY A 262 5.30 -11.49 10.87
N ALA A 263 4.51 -10.42 11.00
CA ALA A 263 3.28 -10.41 11.77
C ALA A 263 2.24 -11.43 11.26
N ASP A 264 2.18 -11.60 9.95
CA ASP A 264 1.36 -12.59 9.26
C ASP A 264 1.58 -14.01 9.78
N ARG A 265 2.86 -14.43 9.88
CA ARG A 265 3.23 -15.75 10.41
C ARG A 265 3.02 -15.85 11.90
N MET A 266 3.30 -14.77 12.66
CA MET A 266 3.03 -14.74 14.09
C MET A 266 1.54 -14.87 14.38
N PHE A 267 0.70 -14.24 13.58
CA PHE A 267 -0.76 -14.37 13.69
C PHE A 267 -1.24 -15.80 13.32
N ALA A 268 -0.78 -16.33 12.20
CA ALA A 268 -1.17 -17.67 11.74
C ALA A 268 -0.80 -18.78 12.73
N ASN A 269 0.36 -18.66 13.39
CA ASN A 269 0.79 -19.65 14.40
C ASN A 269 0.33 -19.36 15.83
N GLY A 270 -0.53 -18.35 16.02
CA GLY A 270 -1.14 -18.01 17.30
C GLY A 270 -0.25 -17.23 18.27
N ARG A 271 0.92 -16.75 17.85
CA ARG A 271 1.76 -15.85 18.67
C ARG A 271 1.20 -14.43 18.79
N ILE A 272 0.30 -14.06 17.89
CA ILE A 272 -0.52 -12.87 17.94
C ILE A 272 -1.97 -13.33 17.84
N ALA A 273 -2.81 -12.95 18.80
CA ALA A 273 -4.21 -13.33 18.83
C ALA A 273 -5.09 -12.47 17.93
N MET A 274 -4.83 -11.16 17.91
CA MET A 274 -5.51 -10.17 17.07
C MET A 274 -4.49 -9.35 16.29
N PHE A 275 -4.69 -9.22 14.98
CA PHE A 275 -3.79 -8.49 14.08
C PHE A 275 -4.57 -7.44 13.28
N LEU A 276 -4.32 -6.16 13.54
CA LEU A 276 -4.88 -5.07 12.76
C LEU A 276 -4.01 -4.79 11.55
N SER A 277 -4.58 -4.95 10.37
CA SER A 277 -3.98 -4.66 9.07
C SER A 277 -5.07 -4.30 8.05
N GLY A 278 -4.85 -4.54 6.78
CA GLY A 278 -5.82 -4.38 5.71
C GLY A 278 -6.21 -5.71 5.08
N ILE A 279 -7.24 -5.68 4.25
CA ILE A 279 -7.82 -6.88 3.64
C ILE A 279 -6.83 -7.66 2.76
N TRP A 280 -5.75 -7.04 2.30
CA TRP A 280 -4.69 -7.66 1.48
C TRP A 280 -3.93 -8.81 2.16
N GLU A 281 -4.08 -9.00 3.46
CA GLU A 281 -3.53 -10.17 4.16
C GLU A 281 -4.29 -11.47 3.80
N THR A 282 -5.52 -11.35 3.30
CA THR A 282 -6.43 -12.46 3.02
C THR A 282 -5.85 -13.54 2.11
N PRO A 283 -5.22 -13.23 0.96
CA PRO A 283 -4.68 -14.27 0.07
C PRO A 283 -3.68 -15.18 0.79
N GLN A 284 -2.82 -14.58 1.59
CA GLN A 284 -1.80 -15.31 2.34
C GLN A 284 -2.43 -16.12 3.49
N PHE A 285 -3.37 -15.53 4.25
CA PHE A 285 -4.02 -16.24 5.35
C PHE A 285 -4.86 -17.43 4.89
N ARG A 286 -5.43 -17.39 3.69
CA ARG A 286 -6.13 -18.53 3.09
C ARG A 286 -5.22 -19.72 2.79
N ASN A 287 -3.90 -19.52 2.70
CA ASN A 287 -2.91 -20.57 2.48
C ASN A 287 -2.42 -21.22 3.78
N TYR A 288 -2.80 -20.68 4.95
CA TYR A 288 -2.44 -21.24 6.25
C TYR A 288 -3.60 -22.08 6.81
N ASP A 289 -3.26 -23.15 7.52
CA ASP A 289 -4.23 -24.05 8.16
C ASP A 289 -4.59 -23.56 9.56
N PHE A 290 -5.47 -22.55 9.66
CA PHE A 290 -6.04 -22.06 10.91
C PHE A 290 -7.37 -21.35 10.68
N GLU A 291 -8.21 -21.30 11.72
CA GLU A 291 -9.51 -20.61 11.65
C GLU A 291 -9.39 -19.15 12.11
N TRP A 292 -9.90 -18.23 11.29
CA TRP A 292 -9.84 -16.80 11.53
C TRP A 292 -11.02 -16.07 10.89
N ASP A 293 -11.23 -14.84 11.30
CA ASP A 293 -12.14 -13.89 10.64
C ASP A 293 -11.68 -12.47 10.93
N VAL A 294 -12.46 -11.47 10.51
CA VAL A 294 -12.18 -10.05 10.73
C VAL A 294 -13.31 -9.37 11.47
N VAL A 295 -12.97 -8.31 12.19
CA VAL A 295 -13.88 -7.34 12.77
C VAL A 295 -13.38 -5.93 12.45
N MET A 296 -14.29 -4.96 12.39
CA MET A 296 -13.91 -3.57 12.14
C MET A 296 -13.09 -3.00 13.32
N PHE A 297 -12.07 -2.19 13.02
CA PHE A 297 -11.33 -1.46 14.05
C PHE A 297 -12.27 -0.74 15.02
N PRO A 298 -12.05 -0.87 16.34
CA PRO A 298 -12.99 -0.40 17.35
C PRO A 298 -13.17 1.13 17.34
N LYS A 299 -14.33 1.57 17.73
CA LYS A 299 -14.56 2.97 18.13
C LYS A 299 -13.86 3.24 19.48
N ASN A 300 -13.50 4.48 19.76
CA ASN A 300 -13.04 4.83 21.09
C ASN A 300 -14.22 4.79 22.08
N ASP A 301 -13.95 4.92 23.37
CA ASP A 301 -14.98 4.85 24.41
C ASP A 301 -15.99 6.01 24.40
N LYS A 302 -15.72 7.04 23.55
CA LYS A 302 -16.68 8.15 23.27
C LYS A 302 -17.47 7.94 21.97
N GLY A 303 -17.32 6.78 21.33
CA GLY A 303 -18.04 6.42 20.10
C GLY A 303 -17.41 6.95 18.80
N VAL A 304 -16.22 7.57 18.84
CA VAL A 304 -15.51 8.03 17.65
C VAL A 304 -14.85 6.85 16.96
N ARG A 305 -15.04 6.72 15.65
CA ARG A 305 -14.36 5.73 14.80
C ARG A 305 -13.74 6.46 13.62
N ALA A 306 -12.45 6.34 13.46
CA ALA A 306 -11.71 6.76 12.29
C ALA A 306 -10.38 5.99 12.22
N PHE A 307 -9.87 5.78 11.02
CA PHE A 307 -8.63 5.04 10.79
C PHE A 307 -8.00 5.45 9.46
N GLY A 308 -6.72 5.17 9.33
CA GLY A 308 -6.00 5.39 8.08
C GLY A 308 -6.54 4.54 6.94
N THR A 309 -6.30 4.99 5.73
CA THR A 309 -6.61 4.24 4.52
C THR A 309 -5.52 4.39 3.49
N GLY A 310 -5.28 3.32 2.76
CA GLY A 310 -4.54 3.30 1.52
C GLY A 310 -5.46 3.20 0.30
N GLY A 311 -4.90 2.78 -0.79
CA GLY A 311 -5.57 2.49 -2.05
C GLY A 311 -4.57 2.52 -3.18
N THR A 312 -4.80 1.67 -4.17
CA THR A 312 -3.95 1.53 -5.36
C THR A 312 -4.70 1.96 -6.59
N GLY A 313 -4.02 2.68 -7.47
CA GLY A 313 -4.49 3.00 -8.81
C GLY A 313 -3.45 2.70 -9.87
N TYR A 314 -3.88 2.64 -11.11
CA TYR A 314 -3.00 2.50 -12.27
C TYR A 314 -2.96 3.80 -13.06
N ALA A 315 -1.76 4.27 -13.36
CA ALA A 315 -1.51 5.51 -14.10
C ALA A 315 -0.69 5.23 -15.37
N ILE A 316 -1.00 5.95 -16.44
CA ILE A 316 -0.20 5.95 -17.68
C ILE A 316 0.90 6.99 -17.53
N LEU A 317 2.14 6.64 -17.86
CA LEU A 317 3.21 7.62 -17.93
C LEU A 317 3.14 8.43 -19.24
N LYS A 318 3.34 9.74 -19.14
CA LYS A 318 3.32 10.63 -20.32
C LYS A 318 4.32 10.23 -21.40
N SER A 319 5.43 9.61 -21.00
CA SER A 319 6.48 9.10 -21.89
C SER A 319 6.08 7.86 -22.67
N SER A 320 4.99 7.18 -22.29
CA SER A 320 4.49 6.01 -23.02
C SER A 320 4.16 6.36 -24.47
N LYS A 321 4.61 5.52 -25.39
CA LYS A 321 4.27 5.56 -26.82
C LYS A 321 3.01 4.76 -27.15
N HIS A 322 2.51 3.98 -26.18
CA HIS A 322 1.42 3.02 -26.32
C HIS A 322 0.17 3.42 -25.51
N LYS A 323 -0.08 4.72 -25.32
CA LYS A 323 -1.10 5.25 -24.39
C LYS A 323 -2.50 4.69 -24.61
N LYS A 324 -2.93 4.50 -25.88
CA LYS A 324 -4.24 3.89 -26.17
C LYS A 324 -4.32 2.43 -25.70
N ALA A 325 -3.29 1.63 -26.01
CA ALA A 325 -3.22 0.25 -25.54
C ALA A 325 -3.08 0.16 -24.01
N ALA A 326 -2.31 1.09 -23.41
CA ALA A 326 -2.21 1.20 -21.96
C ALA A 326 -3.56 1.53 -21.31
N TRP A 327 -4.39 2.36 -21.92
CA TRP A 327 -5.74 2.64 -21.44
C TRP A 327 -6.63 1.38 -21.46
N GLU A 328 -6.58 0.57 -22.53
CA GLU A 328 -7.32 -0.70 -22.60
C GLU A 328 -6.90 -1.66 -21.48
N VAL A 329 -5.60 -1.74 -21.20
CA VAL A 329 -5.09 -2.54 -20.06
C VAL A 329 -5.58 -1.98 -18.71
N ILE A 330 -5.60 -0.67 -18.53
CA ILE A 330 -6.15 -0.04 -17.31
C ILE A 330 -7.63 -0.35 -17.16
N LYS A 331 -8.43 -0.30 -18.24
CA LYS A 331 -9.85 -0.70 -18.19
C LYS A 331 -10.01 -2.16 -17.76
N ALA A 332 -9.15 -3.05 -18.24
CA ALA A 332 -9.18 -4.45 -17.81
C ALA A 332 -8.84 -4.61 -16.31
N LEU A 333 -7.80 -3.92 -15.83
CA LEU A 333 -7.36 -3.96 -14.45
C LEU A 333 -8.35 -3.34 -13.46
N THR A 334 -9.04 -2.28 -13.86
CA THR A 334 -9.91 -1.47 -12.99
C THR A 334 -11.39 -1.58 -13.35
N GLY A 335 -11.72 -2.33 -14.40
CA GLY A 335 -13.08 -2.64 -14.80
C GLY A 335 -13.78 -3.60 -13.85
N PRO A 336 -15.11 -3.78 -14.02
CA PRO A 336 -15.88 -4.64 -13.13
C PRO A 336 -15.37 -6.07 -13.05
N GLU A 337 -14.94 -6.66 -14.17
CA GLU A 337 -14.48 -8.06 -14.21
C GLU A 337 -13.14 -8.22 -13.47
N GLY A 338 -12.16 -7.36 -13.76
CA GLY A 338 -10.87 -7.39 -13.05
C GLY A 338 -11.04 -7.20 -11.54
N GLN A 339 -11.85 -6.23 -11.12
CA GLN A 339 -12.11 -6.00 -9.70
C GLN A 339 -12.90 -7.14 -9.03
N ARG A 340 -13.82 -7.82 -9.76
CA ARG A 340 -14.51 -9.02 -9.23
C ARG A 340 -13.52 -10.15 -8.94
N GLU A 341 -12.57 -10.40 -9.83
CA GLU A 341 -11.57 -11.44 -9.60
C GLU A 341 -10.64 -11.10 -8.43
N PHE A 342 -10.20 -9.87 -8.32
CA PHE A 342 -9.42 -9.42 -7.16
C PHE A 342 -10.18 -9.58 -5.85
N ALA A 343 -11.47 -9.24 -5.85
CA ALA A 343 -12.35 -9.36 -4.70
C ALA A 343 -12.55 -10.83 -4.26
N ARG A 344 -12.90 -11.73 -5.20
CA ARG A 344 -13.10 -13.16 -4.92
C ARG A 344 -11.86 -13.82 -4.33
N ARG A 345 -10.69 -13.42 -4.82
CA ARG A 345 -9.42 -13.94 -4.33
C ARG A 345 -8.93 -13.25 -3.05
N GLY A 346 -9.64 -12.22 -2.59
CA GLY A 346 -9.36 -11.51 -1.34
C GLY A 346 -8.21 -10.52 -1.42
N LEU A 347 -7.76 -10.15 -2.64
CA LEU A 347 -6.64 -9.23 -2.82
C LEU A 347 -6.94 -7.83 -2.31
N ALA A 348 -8.16 -7.33 -2.54
CA ALA A 348 -8.48 -5.95 -2.26
C ALA A 348 -10.00 -5.73 -2.07
N GLN A 349 -10.36 -4.68 -1.36
CA GLN A 349 -11.70 -4.11 -1.43
C GLN A 349 -11.84 -3.35 -2.75
N PRO A 350 -12.78 -3.74 -3.63
CA PRO A 350 -12.96 -3.07 -4.90
C PRO A 350 -13.19 -1.56 -4.74
N ALA A 351 -12.54 -0.76 -5.58
CA ALA A 351 -12.82 0.67 -5.64
C ALA A 351 -14.17 0.99 -6.29
N ARG A 352 -14.74 0.03 -7.09
CA ARG A 352 -16.05 0.15 -7.68
C ARG A 352 -17.15 -0.25 -6.69
N MET A 353 -18.07 0.67 -6.44
CA MET A 353 -19.18 0.47 -5.50
C MET A 353 -20.09 -0.69 -5.92
N SER A 354 -20.34 -0.87 -7.22
CA SER A 354 -21.14 -1.98 -7.73
C SER A 354 -20.52 -3.34 -7.42
N VAL A 355 -19.19 -3.46 -7.55
CA VAL A 355 -18.45 -4.69 -7.25
C VAL A 355 -18.32 -4.90 -5.74
N ALA A 356 -18.03 -3.85 -4.98
CA ALA A 356 -17.92 -3.91 -3.52
C ALA A 356 -19.22 -4.37 -2.83
N LYS A 357 -20.38 -4.07 -3.44
CA LYS A 357 -21.70 -4.51 -2.96
C LYS A 357 -22.15 -5.86 -3.51
N SER A 358 -21.46 -6.40 -4.51
CA SER A 358 -21.81 -7.70 -5.12
C SER A 358 -21.30 -8.88 -4.30
N ASP A 359 -21.84 -10.08 -4.59
CA ASP A 359 -21.41 -11.34 -4.00
C ASP A 359 -19.91 -11.67 -4.27
N ALA A 360 -19.30 -10.99 -5.26
CA ALA A 360 -17.87 -11.17 -5.49
C ALA A 360 -17.02 -10.70 -4.29
N PHE A 361 -17.49 -9.70 -3.56
CA PHE A 361 -16.81 -9.18 -2.36
C PHE A 361 -17.63 -9.40 -1.08
N ALA A 362 -18.93 -9.14 -1.11
CA ALA A 362 -19.76 -9.10 0.10
C ALA A 362 -20.34 -10.47 0.52
N ASP A 363 -19.91 -11.58 -0.13
CA ASP A 363 -20.32 -12.93 0.28
C ASP A 363 -19.81 -13.26 1.70
N ASP A 364 -20.57 -14.10 2.40
CA ASP A 364 -20.26 -14.59 3.75
C ASP A 364 -19.75 -16.04 3.79
N LYS A 365 -19.52 -16.65 2.61
CA LYS A 365 -19.10 -18.05 2.48
C LYS A 365 -17.59 -18.21 2.52
N SER A 366 -16.86 -17.27 1.94
CA SER A 366 -15.40 -17.28 1.92
C SER A 366 -14.81 -16.42 3.06
N VAL A 367 -13.75 -16.91 3.69
CA VAL A 367 -13.04 -16.14 4.73
C VAL A 367 -12.27 -14.97 4.11
N PRO A 368 -12.25 -13.82 4.79
CA PRO A 368 -13.00 -13.49 6.00
C PRO A 368 -14.50 -13.33 5.70
N ARG A 369 -15.35 -13.86 6.59
CA ARG A 369 -16.80 -13.82 6.36
C ARG A 369 -17.38 -12.44 6.58
N ASN A 370 -16.79 -11.67 7.50
CA ASN A 370 -17.24 -10.31 7.81
C ASN A 370 -16.62 -9.21 6.93
N LYS A 371 -15.96 -9.55 5.81
CA LYS A 371 -15.32 -8.56 4.91
C LYS A 371 -16.26 -7.47 4.39
N LYS A 372 -17.57 -7.74 4.30
CA LYS A 372 -18.59 -6.77 3.90
C LYS A 372 -18.62 -5.50 4.78
N MET A 373 -18.12 -5.57 6.03
CA MET A 373 -18.03 -4.40 6.93
C MET A 373 -17.15 -3.29 6.34
N LEU A 374 -16.24 -3.64 5.42
CA LEU A 374 -15.38 -2.66 4.75
C LEU A 374 -16.16 -1.67 3.89
N ASN A 375 -17.35 -2.05 3.39
CA ASN A 375 -18.22 -1.11 2.66
C ASN A 375 -18.71 0.04 3.55
N GLU A 376 -18.92 -0.23 4.82
CA GLU A 376 -19.20 0.79 5.83
C GLU A 376 -17.91 1.51 6.26
N ALA A 377 -16.80 0.79 6.38
CA ALA A 377 -15.52 1.32 6.84
C ALA A 377 -15.02 2.52 6.01
N VAL A 378 -15.35 2.58 4.71
CA VAL A 378 -14.94 3.69 3.82
C VAL A 378 -15.33 5.08 4.36
N GLN A 379 -16.45 5.20 5.06
CA GLN A 379 -16.89 6.49 5.62
C GLN A 379 -16.01 7.00 6.78
N TYR A 380 -15.27 6.12 7.44
CA TYR A 380 -14.38 6.44 8.56
C TYR A 380 -12.91 6.57 8.14
N ALA A 381 -12.64 6.37 6.84
CA ALA A 381 -11.29 6.31 6.29
C ALA A 381 -10.67 7.71 6.15
N VAL A 382 -9.45 7.87 6.63
CA VAL A 382 -8.66 9.11 6.54
C VAL A 382 -7.41 8.82 5.71
N PHE A 383 -7.26 9.54 4.61
CA PHE A 383 -6.04 9.45 3.79
C PHE A 383 -4.87 10.20 4.45
N SER A 384 -3.65 9.80 4.10
CA SER A 384 -2.46 10.56 4.44
C SER A 384 -2.50 11.97 3.84
N PRO A 385 -1.80 12.95 4.40
CA PRO A 385 -1.75 14.31 3.88
C PRO A 385 -1.35 14.39 2.40
N PHE A 386 -2.08 15.17 1.61
CA PHE A 386 -1.84 15.35 0.18
C PHE A 386 -0.75 16.40 -0.03
N HIS A 387 0.51 16.01 0.21
CA HIS A 387 1.66 16.90 0.11
C HIS A 387 2.83 16.16 -0.56
N PRO A 388 3.53 16.75 -1.56
CA PRO A 388 4.56 16.07 -2.35
C PRO A 388 5.74 15.54 -1.52
N LYS A 389 6.04 16.17 -0.40
CA LYS A 389 7.11 15.78 0.53
C LYS A 389 6.60 14.98 1.74
N TRP A 390 5.29 14.66 1.81
CA TRP A 390 4.74 14.02 3.02
C TRP A 390 5.48 12.75 3.40
N ARG A 391 5.75 11.89 2.44
CA ARG A 391 6.47 10.66 2.69
C ARG A 391 7.88 10.88 3.24
N GLU A 392 8.57 11.89 2.72
CA GLU A 392 9.88 12.30 3.23
C GLU A 392 9.79 12.86 4.66
N ILE A 393 8.76 13.67 4.92
CA ILE A 393 8.48 14.21 6.26
C ILE A 393 8.23 13.07 7.24
N GLU A 394 7.39 12.12 6.87
CA GLU A 394 7.08 10.95 7.69
C GLU A 394 8.34 10.11 7.99
N GLU A 395 9.10 9.77 6.96
CA GLU A 395 10.26 8.86 7.10
C GLU A 395 11.44 9.50 7.82
N LYS A 396 11.72 10.78 7.55
CA LYS A 396 12.91 11.45 8.11
C LYS A 396 12.69 12.12 9.46
N TYR A 397 11.48 12.65 9.69
CA TYR A 397 11.21 13.46 10.89
C TYR A 397 10.24 12.79 11.85
N ILE A 398 9.11 12.26 11.36
CA ILE A 398 8.06 11.73 12.24
C ILE A 398 8.43 10.36 12.80
N ARG A 399 8.71 9.39 11.91
CA ARG A 399 8.93 8.00 12.30
C ARG A 399 10.06 7.80 13.33
N PRO A 400 11.27 8.40 13.16
CA PRO A 400 12.33 8.25 14.14
C PRO A 400 11.98 8.76 15.54
N GLN A 401 11.15 9.80 15.63
CA GLN A 401 10.71 10.34 16.91
C GLN A 401 9.60 9.49 17.53
N LEU A 402 8.66 9.00 16.73
CA LEU A 402 7.63 8.07 17.21
C LEU A 402 8.22 6.73 17.69
N ASP A 403 9.34 6.28 17.12
CA ASP A 403 10.05 5.09 17.59
C ASP A 403 10.53 5.26 19.06
N LEU A 404 10.84 6.48 19.50
CA LEU A 404 11.16 6.73 20.90
C LEU A 404 9.94 6.56 21.81
N VAL A 405 8.75 6.99 21.33
CA VAL A 405 7.48 6.80 22.05
C VAL A 405 7.13 5.33 22.12
N PHE A 406 7.16 4.64 20.98
CA PHE A 406 6.71 3.25 20.87
C PHE A 406 7.64 2.24 21.57
N ASN A 407 8.90 2.64 21.82
CA ASN A 407 9.83 1.89 22.64
C ASN A 407 9.88 2.39 24.11
N GLY A 408 8.97 3.26 24.54
CA GLY A 408 8.82 3.71 25.92
C GLY A 408 9.95 4.62 26.42
N LYS A 409 10.69 5.28 25.51
CA LYS A 409 11.83 6.15 25.85
C LYS A 409 11.44 7.61 26.06
N LYS A 410 10.34 8.05 25.42
CA LYS A 410 9.72 9.37 25.60
C LYS A 410 8.21 9.21 25.62
N SER A 411 7.52 10.15 26.24
CA SER A 411 6.07 10.24 26.15
C SER A 411 5.63 10.80 24.79
N ALA A 412 4.39 10.53 24.40
CA ALA A 412 3.79 11.11 23.20
C ALA A 412 3.76 12.64 23.25
N ALA A 413 3.52 13.22 24.43
CA ALA A 413 3.49 14.67 24.64
C ALA A 413 4.85 15.34 24.41
N GLU A 414 5.95 14.74 24.92
CA GLU A 414 7.31 15.25 24.70
C GLU A 414 7.65 15.24 23.21
N VAL A 415 7.40 14.12 22.53
CA VAL A 415 7.71 13.98 21.10
C VAL A 415 6.84 14.88 20.24
N ALA A 416 5.55 15.00 20.51
CA ALA A 416 4.64 15.86 19.76
C ALA A 416 5.09 17.34 19.81
N LYS A 417 5.52 17.81 20.99
CA LYS A 417 6.03 19.17 21.20
C LYS A 417 7.33 19.44 20.43
N GLU A 418 8.22 18.44 20.35
CA GLU A 418 9.47 18.55 19.59
C GLU A 418 9.23 18.47 18.08
N LEU A 419 8.29 17.62 17.64
CA LEU A 419 7.99 17.36 16.22
C LEU A 419 7.23 18.51 15.54
N ALA A 420 6.28 19.14 16.23
CA ALA A 420 5.37 20.07 15.59
C ALA A 420 6.07 21.24 14.89
N PRO A 421 7.08 21.92 15.49
CA PRO A 421 7.83 22.97 14.80
C PRO A 421 8.55 22.49 13.55
N GLU A 422 9.15 21.29 13.61
CA GLU A 422 9.92 20.72 12.49
C GLU A 422 9.01 20.33 11.32
N VAL A 423 7.93 19.59 11.59
CA VAL A 423 6.95 19.20 10.56
C VAL A 423 6.33 20.45 9.92
N ASN A 424 5.97 21.47 10.71
CA ASN A 424 5.43 22.72 10.20
C ASN A 424 6.45 23.48 9.32
N ALA A 425 7.75 23.42 9.65
CA ALA A 425 8.79 23.99 8.81
C ALA A 425 8.92 23.25 7.46
N GLN A 426 8.79 21.92 7.47
CA GLN A 426 8.86 21.11 6.23
C GLN A 426 7.64 21.30 5.33
N LEU A 427 6.42 21.43 5.91
CA LEU A 427 5.18 21.71 5.16
C LEU A 427 5.21 23.06 4.42
N LYS A 428 5.96 24.04 4.94
CA LYS A 428 6.07 25.38 4.34
C LYS A 428 7.18 25.51 3.29
N ARG A 429 8.06 24.52 3.17
CA ARG A 429 9.13 24.55 2.15
C ARG A 429 8.50 24.24 0.81
N ASP A 430 8.32 25.28 0.00
CA ASP A 430 8.04 25.15 -1.42
C ASP A 430 9.13 24.31 -2.10
N GLU A 431 8.77 23.62 -3.14
CA GLU A 431 9.61 22.69 -3.91
C GLU A 431 10.91 23.29 -4.46
#